data_c658e7e6c1a566563883cdf0cc3127cf
#
_entry.id   c658e7e6c1a566563883cdf0cc3127cf
#
_cell.length_a   1.000
_cell.length_b   1.000
_cell.length_c   1.000
_cell.angle_alpha   90.00
_cell.angle_beta   90.00
_cell.angle_gamma   90.00
#
_symmetry.space_group_name_H-M   'P 1'
#
loop_
_entity.id
_entity.type
_entity.pdbx_description
1 polymer ?
#
loop_
_entity_poly.entity_id
_entity_poly.type
_entity_poly.pdbx_seq_one_letter_code
_entity_poly.pdbx_strand_id
1 'polypeptide(L)'
;KVKQTIDPTTGKQTYEYSLNKDLTGLNSAEFTNAAGDKTKITAGNTEYTNAAGDKTVVNADGLTISSSTPGAKDISVTKDGISAGDKVIKNVAAGVNDTDAVNVSQLKDVDNKITNVNNTINKGLNFKGNTGATVNKQLGDTLEIVGEGTKADSEYSGQNLKVVEDNGKLVVKM
;
A
#
# COMPACT_ATOMS: atom_id res chain seq x y z
N LYS A 1 -37.70 -39.61 4.23
CA LYS A 1 -38.30 -40.96 4.31
C LYS A 1 -39.12 -41.05 5.58
N VAL A 2 -40.22 -41.80 5.51
CA VAL A 2 -41.05 -42.14 6.68
C VAL A 2 -41.00 -43.65 6.83
N LYS A 3 -40.67 -44.11 8.01
CA LYS A 3 -40.76 -45.53 8.38
C LYS A 3 -41.81 -45.66 9.45
N GLN A 4 -42.80 -46.51 9.19
CA GLN A 4 -43.83 -46.84 10.15
C GLN A 4 -43.49 -48.23 10.76
N THR A 5 -43.57 -48.33 12.04
CA THR A 5 -43.44 -49.57 12.76
C THR A 5 -44.71 -49.78 13.63
N ILE A 6 -45.33 -50.90 13.56
CA ILE A 6 -46.49 -51.23 14.38
C ILE A 6 -46.06 -52.36 15.34
N ASP A 7 -46.23 -52.14 16.65
CA ASP A 7 -45.99 -53.11 17.66
C ASP A 7 -47.08 -54.16 17.56
N PRO A 8 -46.75 -55.45 17.27
CA PRO A 8 -47.73 -56.46 17.04
C PRO A 8 -48.51 -56.87 18.31
N THR A 9 -47.98 -56.57 19.48
CA THR A 9 -48.59 -56.92 20.77
C THR A 9 -49.52 -55.81 21.27
N THR A 10 -49.15 -54.55 21.11
CA THR A 10 -49.87 -53.40 21.66
C THR A 10 -50.65 -52.62 20.61
N GLY A 11 -50.42 -52.86 19.31
CA GLY A 11 -50.96 -52.05 18.21
C GLY A 11 -50.39 -50.66 18.12
N LYS A 12 -49.40 -50.27 18.95
CA LYS A 12 -48.80 -48.94 18.96
C LYS A 12 -48.09 -48.70 17.64
N GLN A 13 -48.40 -47.57 17.02
CA GLN A 13 -47.74 -47.10 15.79
C GLN A 13 -46.67 -46.12 16.13
N THR A 14 -45.49 -46.37 15.59
CA THR A 14 -44.36 -45.40 15.67
C THR A 14 -43.95 -44.98 14.25
N TYR A 15 -43.78 -43.68 14.03
CA TYR A 15 -43.34 -43.12 12.77
C TYR A 15 -41.95 -42.51 12.96
N GLU A 16 -41.00 -42.98 12.19
CA GLU A 16 -39.65 -42.43 12.14
C GLU A 16 -39.52 -41.59 10.89
N TYR A 17 -39.20 -40.29 11.03
CA TYR A 17 -38.98 -39.37 9.94
C TYR A 17 -37.49 -39.17 9.76
N SER A 18 -36.97 -39.45 8.57
CA SER A 18 -35.58 -39.17 8.21
C SER A 18 -35.49 -38.37 6.93
N LEU A 19 -34.53 -37.45 6.88
CA LEU A 19 -34.19 -36.72 5.65
C LEU A 19 -33.54 -37.69 4.65
N ASN A 20 -33.70 -37.41 3.36
CA ASN A 20 -32.92 -38.09 2.33
C ASN A 20 -31.42 -37.78 2.52
N LYS A 21 -30.58 -38.72 2.09
CA LYS A 21 -29.13 -38.52 2.04
C LYS A 21 -28.78 -37.31 1.17
N ASP A 22 -29.45 -37.17 0.04
CA ASP A 22 -29.30 -36.05 -0.88
C ASP A 22 -30.59 -35.24 -0.83
N LEU A 23 -30.47 -33.95 -0.43
CA LEU A 23 -31.57 -33.00 -0.41
C LEU A 23 -31.51 -32.21 -1.72
N THR A 24 -32.52 -32.40 -2.57
CA THR A 24 -32.65 -31.73 -3.85
C THR A 24 -33.91 -30.84 -3.89
N GLY A 25 -33.90 -29.78 -4.71
CA GLY A 25 -35.06 -28.89 -4.86
C GLY A 25 -35.21 -27.89 -3.71
N LEU A 26 -34.19 -27.73 -2.84
CA LEU A 26 -34.19 -26.71 -1.81
C LEU A 26 -33.75 -25.35 -2.44
N ASN A 27 -34.50 -24.29 -2.16
CA ASN A 27 -34.12 -22.94 -2.54
C ASN A 27 -33.02 -22.37 -1.62
N SER A 28 -33.07 -22.72 -0.32
CA SER A 28 -32.08 -22.32 0.68
C SER A 28 -32.10 -23.21 1.89
N ALA A 29 -30.99 -23.22 2.65
CA ALA A 29 -30.91 -23.64 4.02
C ALA A 29 -30.52 -22.47 4.90
N GLU A 30 -31.25 -22.22 5.99
CA GLU A 30 -30.97 -21.12 6.92
C GLU A 30 -30.84 -21.70 8.34
N PHE A 31 -29.80 -21.24 9.05
CA PHE A 31 -29.51 -21.58 10.42
C PHE A 31 -29.42 -20.28 11.24
N THR A 32 -30.07 -20.26 12.39
CA THR A 32 -30.02 -19.10 13.30
C THR A 32 -29.67 -19.60 14.70
N ASN A 33 -28.71 -18.94 15.37
CA ASN A 33 -28.38 -19.27 16.76
C ASN A 33 -29.15 -18.36 17.75
N ALA A 34 -29.00 -18.63 19.04
CA ALA A 34 -29.67 -17.86 20.08
C ALA A 34 -29.20 -16.39 20.19
N ALA A 35 -28.01 -16.06 19.68
CA ALA A 35 -27.48 -14.69 19.62
C ALA A 35 -28.05 -13.88 18.47
N GLY A 36 -28.75 -14.51 17.53
CA GLY A 36 -29.32 -13.89 16.33
C GLY A 36 -28.40 -13.91 15.10
N ASP A 37 -27.23 -14.58 15.17
CA ASP A 37 -26.41 -14.79 14.00
C ASP A 37 -27.07 -15.78 13.05
N LYS A 38 -26.91 -15.55 11.75
CA LYS A 38 -27.55 -16.34 10.70
C LYS A 38 -26.52 -16.85 9.69
N THR A 39 -26.73 -18.07 9.23
CA THR A 39 -26.06 -18.60 8.05
C THR A 39 -27.12 -19.03 7.05
N LYS A 40 -27.03 -18.52 5.83
CA LYS A 40 -27.93 -18.86 4.73
C LYS A 40 -27.12 -19.38 3.55
N ILE A 41 -27.46 -20.56 3.10
CA ILE A 41 -26.85 -21.23 1.94
C ILE A 41 -27.89 -21.30 0.84
N THR A 42 -27.55 -20.81 -0.34
CA THR A 42 -28.33 -20.86 -1.57
C THR A 42 -27.53 -21.49 -2.70
N ALA A 43 -28.12 -21.67 -3.86
CA ALA A 43 -27.38 -22.11 -5.05
C ALA A 43 -26.34 -21.09 -5.54
N GLY A 44 -26.51 -19.80 -5.25
CA GLY A 44 -25.65 -18.72 -5.74
C GLY A 44 -24.63 -18.22 -4.72
N ASN A 45 -24.87 -18.38 -3.41
CA ASN A 45 -23.99 -17.87 -2.37
C ASN A 45 -24.14 -18.60 -1.03
N THR A 46 -23.16 -18.35 -0.15
CA THR A 46 -23.30 -18.54 1.30
C THR A 46 -23.17 -17.18 1.96
N GLU A 47 -24.18 -16.79 2.75
CA GLU A 47 -24.22 -15.55 3.52
C GLU A 47 -24.14 -15.84 5.01
N TYR A 48 -23.25 -15.16 5.72
CA TYR A 48 -23.17 -15.13 7.18
C TYR A 48 -23.56 -13.73 7.62
N THR A 49 -24.52 -13.63 8.54
CA THR A 49 -24.96 -12.33 9.11
C THR A 49 -24.84 -12.42 10.62
N ASN A 50 -24.10 -11.50 11.26
CA ASN A 50 -24.06 -11.43 12.71
C ASN A 50 -25.27 -10.69 13.29
N ALA A 51 -25.45 -10.73 14.62
CA ALA A 51 -26.55 -10.08 15.29
C ALA A 51 -26.56 -8.52 15.11
N ALA A 52 -25.40 -7.92 14.79
CA ALA A 52 -25.29 -6.48 14.49
C ALA A 52 -25.68 -6.15 13.03
N GLY A 53 -25.87 -7.15 12.19
CA GLY A 53 -26.22 -6.97 10.78
C GLY A 53 -25.03 -6.90 9.82
N ASP A 54 -23.79 -7.07 10.30
CA ASP A 54 -22.63 -7.20 9.41
C ASP A 54 -22.73 -8.51 8.63
N LYS A 55 -22.27 -8.51 7.38
CA LYS A 55 -22.41 -9.66 6.50
C LYS A 55 -21.08 -10.12 5.91
N THR A 56 -20.94 -11.41 5.74
CA THR A 56 -19.92 -12.02 4.89
C THR A 56 -20.61 -12.86 3.84
N VAL A 57 -20.34 -12.58 2.58
CA VAL A 57 -20.89 -13.27 1.41
C VAL A 57 -19.76 -13.97 0.67
N VAL A 58 -19.94 -15.25 0.39
CA VAL A 58 -19.06 -16.02 -0.51
C VAL A 58 -19.90 -16.50 -1.69
N ASN A 59 -19.48 -16.16 -2.89
CA ASN A 59 -20.14 -16.54 -4.14
C ASN A 59 -19.10 -16.81 -5.25
N ALA A 60 -19.56 -16.95 -6.48
CA ALA A 60 -18.69 -17.20 -7.63
C ALA A 60 -17.74 -16.03 -7.97
N ASP A 61 -18.05 -14.80 -7.55
CA ASP A 61 -17.19 -13.64 -7.76
C ASP A 61 -16.09 -13.51 -6.70
N GLY A 62 -16.27 -14.15 -5.53
CA GLY A 62 -15.31 -14.12 -4.42
C GLY A 62 -15.94 -13.97 -3.05
N LEU A 63 -15.23 -13.29 -2.15
CA LEU A 63 -15.63 -13.02 -0.78
C LEU A 63 -15.82 -11.52 -0.59
N THR A 64 -16.94 -11.14 0.05
CA THR A 64 -17.20 -9.74 0.45
C THR A 64 -17.63 -9.69 1.91
N ILE A 65 -17.05 -8.78 2.68
CA ILE A 65 -17.40 -8.49 4.08
C ILE A 65 -17.95 -7.07 4.12
N SER A 66 -19.23 -6.92 4.46
CA SER A 66 -19.93 -5.65 4.57
C SER A 66 -20.28 -5.36 6.03
N SER A 67 -20.13 -4.11 6.44
CA SER A 67 -20.55 -3.65 7.76
C SER A 67 -21.98 -3.07 7.72
N SER A 68 -22.74 -3.29 8.78
CA SER A 68 -24.02 -2.63 9.02
C SER A 68 -23.88 -1.14 9.32
N THR A 69 -22.67 -0.65 9.59
CA THR A 69 -22.38 0.75 9.88
C THR A 69 -22.55 1.59 8.61
N PRO A 70 -23.40 2.66 8.61
CA PRO A 70 -23.59 3.51 7.45
C PRO A 70 -22.27 4.16 6.99
N GLY A 71 -22.00 4.12 5.69
CA GLY A 71 -20.81 4.70 5.08
C GLY A 71 -19.54 3.86 5.18
N ALA A 72 -19.57 2.71 5.88
CA ALA A 72 -18.44 1.77 5.86
C ALA A 72 -18.28 1.18 4.46
N LYS A 73 -17.03 1.03 4.02
CA LYS A 73 -16.69 0.37 2.76
C LYS A 73 -16.44 -1.12 2.95
N ASP A 74 -16.81 -1.89 1.96
CA ASP A 74 -16.64 -3.34 1.98
C ASP A 74 -15.18 -3.75 1.88
N ILE A 75 -14.83 -4.79 2.62
CA ILE A 75 -13.59 -5.54 2.41
C ILE A 75 -13.92 -6.68 1.45
N SER A 76 -13.15 -6.85 0.39
CA SER A 76 -13.43 -7.90 -0.59
C SER A 76 -12.17 -8.50 -1.20
N VAL A 77 -12.28 -9.76 -1.59
CA VAL A 77 -11.35 -10.49 -2.45
C VAL A 77 -12.17 -11.10 -3.56
N THR A 78 -12.15 -10.49 -4.73
CA THR A 78 -12.98 -10.89 -5.87
C THR A 78 -12.11 -11.05 -7.11
N LYS A 79 -12.70 -11.52 -8.20
CA LYS A 79 -12.04 -11.59 -9.51
C LYS A 79 -11.55 -10.23 -10.02
N ASP A 80 -12.12 -9.13 -9.54
CA ASP A 80 -11.77 -7.76 -9.95
C ASP A 80 -10.68 -7.13 -9.05
N GLY A 81 -10.24 -7.84 -7.99
CA GLY A 81 -9.16 -7.41 -7.11
C GLY A 81 -9.48 -7.52 -5.62
N ILE A 82 -8.65 -6.86 -4.82
CA ILE A 82 -8.75 -6.84 -3.36
C ILE A 82 -9.06 -5.42 -2.90
N SER A 83 -10.10 -5.26 -2.10
CA SER A 83 -10.44 -4.01 -1.40
C SER A 83 -10.23 -4.20 0.10
N ALA A 84 -9.47 -3.32 0.74
CA ALA A 84 -9.30 -3.30 2.19
C ALA A 84 -10.41 -2.49 2.92
N GLY A 85 -11.39 -1.91 2.22
CA GLY A 85 -12.48 -1.13 2.82
C GLY A 85 -12.00 0.06 3.65
N ASP A 86 -10.96 0.77 3.23
CA ASP A 86 -10.28 1.85 3.98
C ASP A 86 -9.66 1.37 5.31
N LYS A 87 -9.37 0.08 5.46
CA LYS A 87 -8.69 -0.47 6.63
C LYS A 87 -7.18 -0.65 6.37
N VAL A 88 -6.41 -0.63 7.44
CA VAL A 88 -4.97 -0.88 7.37
C VAL A 88 -4.71 -2.36 7.11
N ILE A 89 -3.88 -2.66 6.11
CA ILE A 89 -3.33 -4.00 5.90
C ILE A 89 -2.09 -4.13 6.80
N LYS A 90 -2.11 -5.08 7.74
CA LYS A 90 -1.04 -5.30 8.70
C LYS A 90 -0.20 -6.53 8.32
N ASN A 91 1.03 -6.60 8.87
CA ASN A 91 1.93 -7.75 8.71
C ASN A 91 2.34 -8.02 7.24
N VAL A 92 2.42 -6.95 6.43
CA VAL A 92 2.95 -7.02 5.06
C VAL A 92 4.47 -7.15 5.15
N ALA A 93 5.01 -8.25 4.66
CA ALA A 93 6.46 -8.44 4.52
C ALA A 93 7.05 -7.42 3.53
N ALA A 94 8.35 -7.17 3.60
CA ALA A 94 9.01 -6.35 2.60
C ALA A 94 8.93 -7.01 1.22
N GLY A 95 8.48 -6.26 0.21
CA GLY A 95 8.46 -6.72 -1.18
C GLY A 95 9.87 -6.95 -1.72
N VAL A 96 10.04 -7.97 -2.53
CA VAL A 96 11.33 -8.37 -3.14
C VAL A 96 11.24 -8.32 -4.66
N ASN A 97 10.10 -8.70 -5.24
CA ASN A 97 9.85 -8.69 -6.67
C ASN A 97 9.09 -7.42 -7.08
N ASP A 98 9.17 -7.07 -8.34
CA ASP A 98 8.55 -5.85 -8.89
C ASP A 98 7.02 -5.79 -8.72
N THR A 99 6.37 -6.94 -8.51
CA THR A 99 4.92 -7.07 -8.34
C THR A 99 4.49 -7.24 -6.88
N ASP A 100 5.42 -7.23 -5.95
CA ASP A 100 5.11 -7.37 -4.52
C ASP A 100 4.59 -6.05 -3.93
N ALA A 101 3.77 -6.15 -2.88
CA ALA A 101 3.35 -4.99 -2.11
C ALA A 101 4.53 -4.40 -1.33
N VAL A 102 4.59 -3.08 -1.28
CA VAL A 102 5.60 -2.33 -0.50
C VAL A 102 5.05 -2.03 0.88
N ASN A 103 5.83 -2.29 1.92
CA ASN A 103 5.49 -1.91 3.28
C ASN A 103 6.10 -0.55 3.70
N VAL A 104 5.65 -0.02 4.84
CA VAL A 104 6.08 1.29 5.34
C VAL A 104 7.58 1.37 5.64
N SER A 105 8.25 0.26 6.00
CA SER A 105 9.71 0.31 6.25
C SER A 105 10.49 0.60 4.98
N GLN A 106 10.12 0.00 3.87
CA GLN A 106 10.75 0.27 2.57
C GLN A 106 10.55 1.71 2.11
N LEU A 107 9.36 2.29 2.34
CA LEU A 107 9.10 3.71 2.08
C LEU A 107 9.98 4.63 2.95
N LYS A 108 10.14 4.31 4.24
CA LYS A 108 11.03 5.06 5.15
C LYS A 108 12.50 5.01 4.71
N ASP A 109 12.95 3.88 4.18
CA ASP A 109 14.32 3.75 3.65
C ASP A 109 14.55 4.67 2.44
N VAL A 110 13.56 4.82 1.57
CA VAL A 110 13.59 5.78 0.47
C VAL A 110 13.60 7.22 0.98
N ASP A 111 12.76 7.56 1.95
CA ASP A 111 12.69 8.88 2.57
C ASP A 111 14.02 9.27 3.25
N ASN A 112 14.67 8.33 3.94
CA ASN A 112 16.00 8.52 4.51
C ASN A 112 17.06 8.79 3.43
N LYS A 113 17.02 8.10 2.29
CA LYS A 113 17.91 8.34 1.16
C LYS A 113 17.69 9.74 0.58
N ILE A 114 16.44 10.17 0.40
CA ILE A 114 16.09 11.51 -0.07
C ILE A 114 16.60 12.57 0.91
N THR A 115 16.41 12.37 2.20
CA THR A 115 16.92 13.26 3.25
C THR A 115 18.44 13.40 3.17
N ASN A 116 19.18 12.30 2.99
CA ASN A 116 20.63 12.33 2.85
C ASN A 116 21.08 13.06 1.58
N VAL A 117 20.39 12.88 0.46
CA VAL A 117 20.65 13.62 -0.78
C VAL A 117 20.41 15.10 -0.57
N ASN A 118 19.28 15.50 0.03
CA ASN A 118 18.99 16.90 0.34
C ASN A 118 20.04 17.52 1.27
N ASN A 119 20.47 16.79 2.30
CA ASN A 119 21.54 17.25 3.20
C ASN A 119 22.87 17.45 2.45
N THR A 120 23.15 16.64 1.44
CA THR A 120 24.37 16.77 0.63
C THR A 120 24.27 17.97 -0.32
N ILE A 121 23.12 18.15 -0.97
CA ILE A 121 22.85 19.29 -1.84
C ILE A 121 22.93 20.61 -1.04
N ASN A 122 22.35 20.62 0.15
CA ASN A 122 22.32 21.81 1.03
C ASN A 122 23.70 22.18 1.61
N LYS A 123 24.71 21.31 1.53
CA LYS A 123 26.10 21.70 1.84
C LYS A 123 26.68 22.67 0.84
N GLY A 124 26.14 22.69 -0.38
CA GLY A 124 26.62 23.57 -1.44
C GLY A 124 28.04 23.26 -1.91
N LEU A 125 28.62 24.20 -2.62
CA LEU A 125 30.00 24.17 -3.08
C LEU A 125 30.81 25.25 -2.35
N ASN A 126 32.00 24.88 -1.90
CA ASN A 126 32.91 25.80 -1.23
C ASN A 126 34.00 26.27 -2.22
N PHE A 127 34.11 27.57 -2.39
CA PHE A 127 35.14 28.24 -3.20
C PHE A 127 36.07 29.01 -2.29
N LYS A 128 37.36 28.90 -2.53
CA LYS A 128 38.38 29.60 -1.72
C LYS A 128 39.45 30.17 -2.60
N GLY A 129 39.73 31.45 -2.41
CA GLY A 129 40.89 32.14 -2.99
C GLY A 129 42.16 31.90 -2.14
N ASN A 130 43.28 32.48 -2.53
CA ASN A 130 44.54 32.45 -1.79
C ASN A 130 44.42 33.10 -0.42
N THR A 131 43.58 34.10 -0.31
CA THR A 131 43.30 34.87 0.91
C THR A 131 41.80 35.02 1.07
N GLY A 132 41.34 35.48 2.24
CA GLY A 132 39.95 35.71 2.52
C GLY A 132 39.18 34.47 3.00
N ALA A 133 37.90 34.64 3.26
CA ALA A 133 37.01 33.59 3.71
C ALA A 133 36.61 32.64 2.56
N THR A 134 36.18 31.44 2.89
CA THR A 134 35.55 30.53 1.94
C THR A 134 34.18 31.08 1.55
N VAL A 135 33.87 31.07 0.26
CA VAL A 135 32.55 31.40 -0.28
C VAL A 135 31.78 30.10 -0.48
N ASN A 136 30.68 29.93 0.24
CA ASN A 136 29.77 28.80 0.04
C ASN A 136 28.63 29.24 -0.90
N LYS A 137 28.30 28.43 -1.88
CA LYS A 137 27.19 28.61 -2.81
C LYS A 137 26.29 27.38 -2.82
N GLN A 138 25.01 27.61 -2.68
CA GLN A 138 24.00 26.56 -2.80
C GLN A 138 23.72 26.25 -4.28
N LEU A 139 23.05 25.14 -4.53
CA LEU A 139 22.58 24.83 -5.87
C LEU A 139 21.53 25.88 -6.31
N GLY A 140 21.78 26.53 -7.45
CA GLY A 140 20.96 27.62 -7.97
C GLY A 140 21.50 29.03 -7.64
N ASP A 141 22.49 29.16 -6.74
CA ASP A 141 23.14 30.44 -6.47
C ASP A 141 24.11 30.83 -7.60
N THR A 142 24.27 32.12 -7.78
CA THR A 142 25.30 32.66 -8.68
C THR A 142 26.60 32.84 -7.93
N LEU A 143 27.69 32.29 -8.45
CA LEU A 143 29.05 32.66 -8.06
C LEU A 143 29.53 33.75 -8.97
N GLU A 144 29.65 34.96 -8.44
CA GLU A 144 30.20 36.08 -9.15
C GLU A 144 31.72 36.11 -8.99
N ILE A 145 32.44 36.16 -10.12
CA ILE A 145 33.89 36.29 -10.17
C ILE A 145 34.17 37.60 -10.94
N VAL A 146 34.64 38.58 -10.22
CA VAL A 146 34.88 39.93 -10.77
C VAL A 146 36.35 40.32 -10.66
N GLY A 147 36.79 41.11 -11.57
CA GLY A 147 38.10 41.76 -11.51
C GLY A 147 37.95 43.21 -11.04
N GLU A 148 39.05 43.81 -10.60
CA GLU A 148 39.11 45.23 -10.18
C GLU A 148 39.41 46.18 -11.36
N GLY A 149 39.42 45.66 -12.58
CA GLY A 149 39.73 46.47 -13.77
C GLY A 149 38.63 47.51 -14.07
N THR A 150 39.03 48.68 -14.50
CA THR A 150 38.15 49.83 -14.84
C THR A 150 38.16 50.20 -16.31
N LYS A 151 38.92 49.50 -17.13
CA LYS A 151 39.02 49.73 -18.58
C LYS A 151 37.80 49.13 -19.31
N ALA A 152 37.56 49.59 -20.53
CA ALA A 152 36.57 48.98 -21.41
C ALA A 152 36.99 47.54 -21.78
N ASP A 153 36.02 46.61 -21.95
CA ASP A 153 36.27 45.19 -22.22
C ASP A 153 37.21 44.97 -23.42
N SER A 154 37.16 45.86 -24.43
CA SER A 154 38.03 45.77 -25.60
C SER A 154 39.51 46.07 -25.33
N GLU A 155 39.82 46.64 -24.19
CA GLU A 155 41.19 46.95 -23.75
C GLU A 155 41.84 45.85 -22.92
N TYR A 156 41.07 44.80 -22.57
CA TYR A 156 41.61 43.61 -21.88
C TYR A 156 41.98 42.53 -22.90
N SER A 157 43.05 41.80 -22.63
CA SER A 157 43.50 40.69 -23.42
C SER A 157 43.60 39.41 -22.58
N GLY A 158 43.04 38.32 -23.08
CA GLY A 158 43.22 37.01 -22.51
C GLY A 158 44.55 36.31 -22.82
N GLN A 159 45.44 36.98 -23.59
CA GLN A 159 46.70 36.37 -24.02
C GLN A 159 47.69 36.13 -22.88
N ASN A 160 47.61 36.95 -21.82
CA ASN A 160 48.49 36.87 -20.67
C ASN A 160 47.84 36.18 -19.46
N LEU A 161 46.61 35.65 -19.60
CA LEU A 161 45.90 34.96 -18.55
C LEU A 161 45.58 33.55 -19.00
N LYS A 162 46.05 32.57 -18.21
CA LYS A 162 45.78 31.14 -18.47
C LYS A 162 45.33 30.47 -17.19
N VAL A 163 44.23 29.70 -17.28
CA VAL A 163 43.78 28.83 -16.21
C VAL A 163 44.24 27.41 -16.52
N VAL A 164 44.93 26.78 -15.60
CA VAL A 164 45.38 25.41 -15.70
C VAL A 164 44.86 24.61 -14.51
N GLU A 165 44.60 23.31 -14.73
CA GLU A 165 44.37 22.39 -13.65
C GLU A 165 45.74 21.96 -13.09
N ASP A 166 45.91 22.00 -11.79
CA ASP A 166 47.11 21.57 -11.10
C ASP A 166 46.71 20.96 -9.72
N ASN A 167 46.90 19.67 -9.58
CA ASN A 167 46.59 18.91 -8.36
C ASN A 167 45.19 19.15 -7.77
N GLY A 168 44.14 19.09 -8.61
CA GLY A 168 42.75 19.30 -8.22
C GLY A 168 42.37 20.77 -8.00
N LYS A 169 43.22 21.74 -8.45
CA LYS A 169 42.98 23.16 -8.36
C LYS A 169 42.95 23.81 -9.75
N LEU A 170 42.10 24.80 -9.92
CA LEU A 170 42.20 25.71 -11.04
C LEU A 170 43.17 26.84 -10.67
N VAL A 171 44.34 26.85 -11.29
CA VAL A 171 45.40 27.84 -11.05
C VAL A 171 45.39 28.87 -12.15
N VAL A 172 45.18 30.12 -11.77
CA VAL A 172 45.30 31.26 -12.70
C VAL A 172 46.77 31.65 -12.79
N LYS A 173 47.31 31.62 -14.01
CA LYS A 173 48.67 32.06 -14.30
C LYS A 173 48.60 33.32 -15.18
N MET A 174 49.41 34.30 -14.84
CA MET A 174 49.60 35.55 -15.56
C MET A 174 50.99 35.61 -16.15
#